data_1498b061fdf7ad49ad8a526ded2c8358
#
_entry.id   1498b061fdf7ad49ad8a526ded2c8358
#
_cell.length_a   1.000
_cell.length_b   1.000
_cell.length_c   1.000
_cell.angle_alpha   90.00
_cell.angle_beta   90.00
_cell.angle_gamma   90.00
#
_symmetry.space_group_name_H-M   'P 1'
#
loop_
_entity.id
_entity.type
_entity.pdbx_description
1 polymer ?
#
loop_
_entity_poly.entity_id
_entity_poly.type
_entity_poly.pdbx_seq_one_letter_code
_entity_poly.pdbx_strand_id
1 'polypeptide(L)'
;MKNLSVKQQLRSGARLNGCWIESFSAIAAEIMAMSGYDTAMIDLEHGPGSLTDAVVMMQALSAHQFKPMIRATSGDPAVIKRVLDIGPLGMMVPNVRSVQEARDVVAACRYGPDGFRGAAPALLRATGYGEHVTGYEQWMAEEFLLIIQIESKEAVDAIDDIAAVEGIDMLFIGPIDLSASLGALGQFDSTEFIDAFEKICLLYTSDAADE
;
A
#
# COMPACT_ATOMS: atom_id res chain seq x y z
N MET A 1 -16.67 -16.86 1.56
CA MET A 1 -15.70 -15.74 1.57
C MET A 1 -14.24 -16.17 1.79
N LYS A 2 -13.94 -17.38 2.28
CA LYS A 2 -12.55 -17.83 2.56
C LYS A 2 -11.62 -18.01 1.34
N ASN A 3 -12.09 -17.86 0.11
CA ASN A 3 -11.30 -18.06 -1.12
C ASN A 3 -11.07 -16.77 -1.93
N LEU A 4 -11.52 -15.61 -1.43
CA LEU A 4 -11.28 -14.33 -2.11
C LEU A 4 -9.93 -13.75 -1.68
N SER A 5 -9.22 -13.11 -2.62
CA SER A 5 -8.04 -12.32 -2.29
C SER A 5 -8.39 -11.11 -1.43
N VAL A 6 -7.40 -10.50 -0.79
CA VAL A 6 -7.61 -9.26 -0.01
C VAL A 6 -8.21 -8.17 -0.89
N LYS A 7 -7.72 -8.00 -2.11
CA LYS A 7 -8.25 -7.04 -3.09
C LYS A 7 -9.73 -7.32 -3.45
N GLN A 8 -10.08 -8.59 -3.68
CA GLN A 8 -11.46 -8.98 -3.96
C GLN A 8 -12.38 -8.81 -2.75
N GLN A 9 -11.87 -9.09 -1.53
CA GLN A 9 -12.62 -8.85 -0.30
C GLN A 9 -12.95 -7.36 -0.13
N LEU A 10 -11.96 -6.48 -0.30
CA LEU A 10 -12.16 -5.03 -0.23
C LEU A 10 -13.17 -4.54 -1.27
N ARG A 11 -13.05 -4.99 -2.52
CA ARG A 11 -14.01 -4.66 -3.60
C ARG A 11 -15.43 -5.16 -3.33
N SER A 12 -15.59 -6.20 -2.52
CA SER A 12 -16.92 -6.68 -2.09
C SER A 12 -17.47 -5.94 -0.86
N GLY A 13 -16.80 -4.88 -0.41
CA GLY A 13 -17.20 -4.08 0.74
C GLY A 13 -16.80 -4.69 2.09
N ALA A 14 -15.91 -5.69 2.12
CA ALA A 14 -15.43 -6.25 3.37
C ALA A 14 -14.56 -5.24 4.13
N ARG A 15 -14.74 -5.19 5.46
CA ARG A 15 -13.87 -4.45 6.36
C ARG A 15 -12.80 -5.39 6.88
N LEU A 16 -11.53 -5.00 6.71
CA LEU A 16 -10.37 -5.77 7.14
C LEU A 16 -9.63 -5.03 8.23
N ASN A 17 -9.14 -5.79 9.22
CA ASN A 17 -8.30 -5.26 10.29
C ASN A 17 -6.85 -5.56 9.97
N GLY A 18 -6.04 -4.51 9.85
CA GLY A 18 -4.60 -4.62 9.66
C GLY A 18 -3.81 -4.24 10.91
N CYS A 19 -2.61 -4.77 11.05
CA CYS A 19 -1.65 -4.33 12.05
C CYS A 19 -0.38 -3.76 11.39
N TRP A 20 0.32 -2.89 12.11
CA TRP A 20 1.62 -2.37 11.71
C TRP A 20 2.73 -3.20 12.35
N ILE A 21 3.80 -3.46 11.61
CA ILE A 21 4.99 -4.17 12.09
C ILE A 21 6.21 -3.28 11.84
N GLU A 22 6.71 -2.68 12.92
CA GLU A 22 7.88 -1.80 12.94
C GLU A 22 9.06 -2.41 13.73
N SER A 23 8.80 -3.50 14.46
CA SER A 23 9.80 -4.13 15.32
C SER A 23 10.90 -4.87 14.57
N PHE A 24 10.69 -5.22 13.32
CA PHE A 24 11.55 -6.05 12.47
C PHE A 24 11.98 -7.38 13.12
N SER A 25 11.11 -7.91 13.97
CA SER A 25 11.26 -9.20 14.62
C SER A 25 10.40 -10.26 13.94
N ALA A 26 11.02 -11.33 13.43
CA ALA A 26 10.31 -12.46 12.85
C ALA A 26 9.35 -13.12 13.87
N ILE A 27 9.74 -13.17 15.15
CA ILE A 27 8.89 -13.72 16.23
C ILE A 27 7.65 -12.82 16.43
N ALA A 28 7.82 -11.51 16.45
CA ALA A 28 6.69 -10.59 16.57
C ALA A 28 5.76 -10.70 15.35
N ALA A 29 6.31 -10.82 14.14
CA ALA A 29 5.52 -11.03 12.92
C ALA A 29 4.70 -12.32 12.99
N GLU A 30 5.31 -13.42 13.43
CA GLU A 30 4.63 -14.71 13.62
C GLU A 30 3.47 -14.61 14.63
N ILE A 31 3.68 -13.96 15.78
CA ILE A 31 2.64 -13.71 16.78
C ILE A 31 1.49 -12.90 16.19
N MET A 32 1.80 -11.86 15.41
CA MET A 32 0.79 -11.02 14.74
C MET A 32 -0.05 -11.82 13.74
N ALA A 33 0.56 -12.72 12.96
CA ALA A 33 -0.18 -13.58 12.04
C ALA A 33 -1.17 -14.52 12.76
N MET A 34 -0.92 -14.86 14.02
CA MET A 34 -1.77 -15.71 14.85
C MET A 34 -2.79 -14.94 15.67
N SER A 35 -2.73 -13.59 15.69
CA SER A 35 -3.54 -12.74 16.59
C SER A 35 -4.90 -12.34 16.01
N GLY A 36 -5.29 -12.88 14.84
CA GLY A 36 -6.62 -12.67 14.27
C GLY A 36 -6.75 -11.41 13.40
N TYR A 37 -5.65 -10.76 13.03
CA TYR A 37 -5.65 -9.74 11.99
C TYR A 37 -5.84 -10.36 10.60
N ASP A 38 -6.39 -9.57 9.66
CA ASP A 38 -6.60 -10.00 8.27
C ASP A 38 -5.35 -9.74 7.41
N THR A 39 -4.56 -8.72 7.76
CA THR A 39 -3.35 -8.31 7.04
C THR A 39 -2.36 -7.58 7.96
N ALA A 40 -1.13 -7.39 7.48
CA ALA A 40 -0.12 -6.58 8.16
C ALA A 40 0.56 -5.62 7.18
N MET A 41 0.96 -4.46 7.69
CA MET A 41 1.81 -3.48 7.01
C MET A 41 3.20 -3.51 7.64
N ILE A 42 4.20 -3.96 6.90
CA ILE A 42 5.61 -3.83 7.28
C ILE A 42 6.06 -2.41 6.91
N ASP A 43 6.52 -1.69 7.88
CA ASP A 43 6.85 -0.28 7.72
C ASP A 43 8.35 -0.07 7.45
N LEU A 44 8.68 0.26 6.21
CA LEU A 44 10.06 0.63 5.84
C LEU A 44 10.30 2.14 5.88
N GLU A 45 9.26 2.96 6.04
CA GLU A 45 9.40 4.42 6.10
C GLU A 45 9.91 4.87 7.48
N HIS A 46 9.21 4.51 8.54
CA HIS A 46 9.57 4.91 9.91
C HIS A 46 10.20 3.78 10.72
N GLY A 47 10.07 2.54 10.26
CA GLY A 47 10.72 1.41 10.90
C GLY A 47 12.23 1.35 10.61
N PRO A 48 13.06 0.88 11.56
CA PRO A 48 14.53 0.88 11.43
C PRO A 48 15.09 -0.22 10.52
N GLY A 49 14.25 -1.07 9.95
CA GLY A 49 14.68 -2.25 9.20
C GLY A 49 15.00 -1.98 7.73
N SER A 50 15.61 -2.98 7.13
CA SER A 50 15.95 -3.03 5.71
C SER A 50 15.00 -3.91 4.90
N LEU A 51 15.14 -3.91 3.57
CA LEU A 51 14.44 -4.86 2.70
C LEU A 51 14.74 -6.33 3.05
N THR A 52 15.95 -6.63 3.52
CA THR A 52 16.31 -7.98 3.95
C THR A 52 15.52 -8.39 5.18
N ASP A 53 15.37 -7.48 6.15
CA ASP A 53 14.57 -7.73 7.35
C ASP A 53 13.09 -7.91 6.99
N ALA A 54 12.57 -7.11 6.05
CA ALA A 54 11.22 -7.27 5.53
C ALA A 54 11.00 -8.67 4.91
N VAL A 55 11.97 -9.18 4.15
CA VAL A 55 11.91 -10.55 3.60
C VAL A 55 11.81 -11.59 4.70
N VAL A 56 12.61 -11.47 5.76
CA VAL A 56 12.56 -12.39 6.91
C VAL A 56 11.19 -12.37 7.60
N MET A 57 10.62 -11.17 7.80
CA MET A 57 9.26 -11.06 8.35
C MET A 57 8.20 -11.66 7.41
N MET A 58 8.30 -11.39 6.10
CA MET A 58 7.41 -11.99 5.11
C MET A 58 7.47 -13.52 5.12
N GLN A 59 8.64 -14.12 5.34
CA GLN A 59 8.80 -15.58 5.47
C GLN A 59 8.10 -16.11 6.73
N ALA A 60 8.24 -15.42 7.87
CA ALA A 60 7.56 -15.79 9.11
C ALA A 60 6.03 -15.71 8.95
N LEU A 61 5.52 -14.62 8.37
CA LEU A 61 4.09 -14.43 8.10
C LEU A 61 3.54 -15.48 7.10
N SER A 62 4.31 -15.84 6.09
CA SER A 62 3.91 -16.82 5.06
C SER A 62 3.72 -18.23 5.63
N ALA A 63 4.41 -18.59 6.71
CA ALA A 63 4.21 -19.85 7.41
C ALA A 63 2.77 -20.03 7.93
N HIS A 64 2.06 -18.93 8.16
CA HIS A 64 0.67 -18.89 8.60
C HIS A 64 -0.31 -18.49 7.47
N GLN A 65 0.12 -18.56 6.20
CA GLN A 65 -0.65 -18.13 5.02
C GLN A 65 -1.03 -16.64 5.07
N PHE A 66 -0.33 -15.87 5.86
CA PHE A 66 -0.56 -14.45 6.05
C PHE A 66 0.29 -13.65 5.05
N LYS A 67 -0.36 -12.77 4.28
CA LYS A 67 0.29 -12.02 3.21
C LYS A 67 0.39 -10.54 3.60
N PRO A 68 1.59 -10.06 3.91
CA PRO A 68 1.78 -8.68 4.31
C PRO A 68 1.85 -7.73 3.12
N MET A 69 1.50 -6.48 3.41
CA MET A 69 1.82 -5.32 2.59
C MET A 69 3.08 -4.63 3.13
N ILE A 70 3.66 -3.74 2.34
CA ILE A 70 4.85 -2.96 2.72
C ILE A 70 4.56 -1.47 2.50
N ARG A 71 4.84 -0.63 3.49
CA ARG A 71 4.98 0.81 3.27
C ARG A 71 6.40 1.09 2.79
N ALA A 72 6.52 1.63 1.58
CA ALA A 72 7.79 2.03 0.99
C ALA A 72 8.35 3.28 1.69
N THR A 73 9.64 3.53 1.56
CA THR A 73 10.28 4.74 2.11
C THR A 73 9.96 5.99 1.30
N SER A 74 9.55 5.84 0.04
CA SER A 74 9.20 6.95 -0.86
C SER A 74 8.58 6.44 -2.15
N GLY A 75 8.07 7.35 -2.98
CA GLY A 75 7.63 7.10 -4.37
C GLY A 75 8.74 7.02 -5.41
N ASP A 76 10.03 6.98 -5.02
CA ASP A 76 11.15 6.83 -5.96
C ASP A 76 11.04 5.51 -6.73
N PRO A 77 11.11 5.50 -8.08
CA PRO A 77 11.02 4.28 -8.89
C PRO A 77 12.03 3.18 -8.51
N ALA A 78 13.21 3.56 -8.03
CA ALA A 78 14.20 2.58 -7.58
C ALA A 78 13.78 1.91 -6.25
N VAL A 79 13.10 2.63 -5.37
CA VAL A 79 12.51 2.09 -4.13
C VAL A 79 11.34 1.18 -4.48
N ILE A 80 10.37 1.68 -5.27
CA ILE A 80 9.19 0.92 -5.72
C ILE A 80 9.60 -0.41 -6.32
N LYS A 81 10.52 -0.40 -7.28
CA LYS A 81 11.03 -1.61 -7.93
C LYS A 81 11.54 -2.63 -6.91
N ARG A 82 12.38 -2.21 -5.96
CA ARG A 82 12.97 -3.11 -4.96
C ARG A 82 11.94 -3.70 -4.01
N VAL A 83 10.94 -2.91 -3.61
CA VAL A 83 9.82 -3.41 -2.80
C VAL A 83 8.99 -4.43 -3.58
N LEU A 84 8.66 -4.15 -4.83
CA LEU A 84 7.91 -5.09 -5.67
C LEU A 84 8.68 -6.39 -5.94
N ASP A 85 10.00 -6.32 -6.05
CA ASP A 85 10.86 -7.47 -6.34
C ASP A 85 10.88 -8.51 -5.21
N ILE A 86 10.62 -8.11 -3.96
CA ILE A 86 10.48 -9.06 -2.85
C ILE A 86 9.08 -9.65 -2.70
N GLY A 87 8.08 -9.18 -3.46
CA GLY A 87 6.75 -9.79 -3.62
C GLY A 87 5.81 -9.65 -2.42
N PRO A 88 5.53 -8.44 -1.92
CA PRO A 88 4.45 -8.22 -0.98
C PRO A 88 3.09 -8.38 -1.67
N LEU A 89 2.02 -8.57 -0.87
CA LEU A 89 0.64 -8.54 -1.36
C LEU A 89 0.23 -7.16 -1.89
N GLY A 90 0.76 -6.11 -1.30
CA GLY A 90 0.50 -4.73 -1.68
C GLY A 90 1.61 -3.81 -1.22
N MET A 91 1.58 -2.61 -1.72
CA MET A 91 2.53 -1.56 -1.34
C MET A 91 1.78 -0.26 -1.07
N MET A 92 2.13 0.37 0.04
CA MET A 92 1.73 1.73 0.35
C MET A 92 2.87 2.67 -0.02
N VAL A 93 2.56 3.71 -0.76
CA VAL A 93 3.51 4.76 -1.13
C VAL A 93 3.15 6.04 -0.38
N PRO A 94 4.04 6.52 0.49
CA PRO A 94 3.80 7.73 1.26
C PRO A 94 4.04 9.00 0.43
N ASN A 95 3.55 10.11 0.94
CA ASN A 95 3.89 11.46 0.52
C ASN A 95 3.62 11.77 -0.98
N VAL A 96 2.55 11.20 -1.52
CA VAL A 96 2.08 11.52 -2.87
C VAL A 96 1.21 12.77 -2.81
N ARG A 97 1.63 13.85 -3.50
CA ARG A 97 1.04 15.19 -3.36
C ARG A 97 0.27 15.66 -4.58
N SER A 98 0.43 14.99 -5.71
CA SER A 98 -0.15 15.41 -6.99
C SER A 98 -0.60 14.24 -7.84
N VAL A 99 -1.48 14.52 -8.78
CA VAL A 99 -1.93 13.57 -9.80
C VAL A 99 -0.76 13.02 -10.63
N GLN A 100 0.24 13.88 -10.92
CA GLN A 100 1.40 13.44 -11.70
C GLN A 100 2.24 12.45 -10.90
N GLU A 101 2.52 12.72 -9.62
CA GLU A 101 3.22 11.77 -8.75
C GLU A 101 2.45 10.45 -8.63
N ALA A 102 1.12 10.50 -8.50
CA ALA A 102 0.29 9.30 -8.46
C ALA A 102 0.41 8.46 -9.74
N ARG A 103 0.39 9.11 -10.92
CA ARG A 103 0.62 8.45 -12.21
C ARG A 103 2.01 7.86 -12.33
N ASP A 104 3.03 8.59 -11.87
CA ASP A 104 4.42 8.12 -11.89
C ASP A 104 4.60 6.89 -10.99
N VAL A 105 3.97 6.85 -9.82
CA VAL A 105 3.94 5.68 -8.93
C VAL A 105 3.29 4.48 -9.63
N VAL A 106 2.13 4.66 -10.27
CA VAL A 106 1.47 3.57 -11.03
C VAL A 106 2.37 3.06 -12.15
N ALA A 107 2.98 3.96 -12.93
CA ALA A 107 3.88 3.60 -14.03
C ALA A 107 5.16 2.90 -13.53
N ALA A 108 5.68 3.26 -12.35
CA ALA A 108 6.82 2.60 -11.72
C ALA A 108 6.49 1.18 -11.24
N CYS A 109 5.21 0.85 -11.03
CA CYS A 109 4.77 -0.50 -10.66
C CYS A 109 4.62 -1.44 -11.87
N ARG A 110 4.48 -0.93 -13.09
CA ARG A 110 4.17 -1.68 -14.31
C ARG A 110 5.39 -1.87 -15.19
N TYR A 111 5.48 -3.01 -15.86
CA TYR A 111 6.47 -3.21 -16.92
C TYR A 111 6.08 -2.43 -18.20
N GLY A 112 7.06 -2.21 -19.10
CA GLY A 112 6.74 -1.63 -20.41
C GLY A 112 5.86 -2.56 -21.26
N PRO A 113 4.95 -2.04 -22.10
CA PRO A 113 4.81 -0.62 -22.48
C PRO A 113 3.98 0.24 -21.51
N ASP A 114 3.24 -0.33 -20.56
CA ASP A 114 2.29 0.37 -19.68
C ASP A 114 2.96 1.09 -18.50
N GLY A 115 4.27 0.92 -18.36
CA GLY A 115 5.08 1.56 -17.34
C GLY A 115 6.58 1.47 -17.64
N PHE A 116 7.39 1.72 -16.62
CA PHE A 116 8.85 1.75 -16.76
C PHE A 116 9.61 0.96 -15.68
N ARG A 117 8.91 0.06 -14.95
CA ARG A 117 9.56 -0.85 -13.99
C ARG A 117 10.61 -1.69 -14.68
N GLY A 118 11.84 -1.70 -14.15
CA GLY A 118 12.90 -2.58 -14.66
C GLY A 118 12.55 -4.07 -14.45
N ALA A 119 12.72 -4.89 -15.48
CA ALA A 119 12.29 -6.28 -15.51
C ALA A 119 13.45 -7.25 -15.27
N ALA A 120 13.31 -8.13 -14.28
CA ALA A 120 14.20 -9.28 -14.07
C ALA A 120 13.40 -10.50 -13.55
N PRO A 121 12.25 -10.85 -14.15
CA PRO A 121 11.27 -11.76 -13.55
C PRO A 121 11.82 -13.15 -13.24
N ALA A 122 12.85 -13.62 -13.94
CA ALA A 122 13.46 -14.92 -13.68
C ALA A 122 14.28 -14.99 -12.37
N LEU A 123 14.54 -13.85 -11.71
CA LEU A 123 15.44 -13.77 -10.56
C LEU A 123 14.74 -13.31 -9.26
N LEU A 124 13.49 -12.84 -9.37
CA LEU A 124 12.81 -12.14 -8.28
C LEU A 124 12.14 -13.12 -7.31
N ARG A 125 12.11 -12.76 -6.02
CA ARG A 125 11.30 -13.47 -5.04
C ARG A 125 9.81 -13.39 -5.37
N ALA A 126 9.35 -12.26 -5.89
CA ALA A 126 7.96 -12.02 -6.30
C ALA A 126 7.44 -13.05 -7.31
N THR A 127 8.31 -13.62 -8.12
CA THR A 127 7.99 -14.66 -9.12
C THR A 127 8.44 -16.06 -8.70
N GLY A 128 8.72 -16.28 -7.42
CA GLY A 128 9.25 -17.57 -6.94
C GLY A 128 10.61 -17.92 -7.55
N TYR A 129 11.46 -16.90 -7.75
CA TYR A 129 12.78 -17.06 -8.39
C TYR A 129 12.72 -17.67 -9.79
N GLY A 130 11.69 -17.30 -10.54
CA GLY A 130 11.49 -17.72 -11.93
C GLY A 130 10.45 -18.83 -12.13
N GLU A 131 9.93 -19.44 -11.06
CA GLU A 131 8.93 -20.49 -11.15
C GLU A 131 7.56 -19.96 -11.65
N HIS A 132 7.22 -18.73 -11.30
CA HIS A 132 5.91 -18.13 -11.58
C HIS A 132 5.99 -16.89 -12.49
N VAL A 133 6.93 -16.86 -13.43
CA VAL A 133 7.06 -15.73 -14.39
C VAL A 133 5.79 -15.58 -15.22
N THR A 134 5.29 -16.71 -15.73
CA THR A 134 4.00 -16.74 -16.45
C THR A 134 2.86 -16.49 -15.48
N GLY A 135 2.07 -15.45 -15.74
CA GLY A 135 0.94 -15.06 -14.89
C GLY A 135 1.25 -14.01 -13.82
N TYR A 136 2.53 -13.62 -13.67
CA TYR A 136 2.88 -12.59 -12.67
C TYR A 136 2.22 -11.23 -12.96
N GLU A 137 2.18 -10.80 -14.22
CA GLU A 137 1.51 -9.54 -14.59
C GLU A 137 0.00 -9.61 -14.36
N GLN A 138 -0.62 -10.74 -14.65
CA GLN A 138 -2.03 -10.97 -14.32
C GLN A 138 -2.26 -10.92 -12.81
N TRP A 139 -1.40 -11.57 -12.02
CA TRP A 139 -1.45 -11.50 -10.56
C TRP A 139 -1.31 -10.06 -10.04
N MET A 140 -0.38 -9.28 -10.61
CA MET A 140 -0.24 -7.86 -10.27
C MET A 140 -1.52 -7.05 -10.53
N ALA A 141 -2.21 -7.33 -11.62
CA ALA A 141 -3.46 -6.65 -11.95
C ALA A 141 -4.63 -7.06 -11.04
N GLU A 142 -4.75 -8.35 -10.72
CA GLU A 142 -5.91 -8.92 -10.04
C GLU A 142 -5.78 -8.94 -8.51
N GLU A 143 -4.57 -9.11 -7.97
CA GLU A 143 -4.34 -9.42 -6.56
C GLU A 143 -3.52 -8.36 -5.83
N PHE A 144 -2.54 -7.72 -6.51
CA PHE A 144 -1.69 -6.73 -5.88
C PHE A 144 -2.47 -5.46 -5.53
N LEU A 145 -2.24 -4.91 -4.33
CA LEU A 145 -2.84 -3.67 -3.85
C LEU A 145 -1.84 -2.52 -3.92
N LEU A 146 -2.15 -1.51 -4.72
CA LEU A 146 -1.43 -0.24 -4.69
C LEU A 146 -2.20 0.78 -3.84
N ILE A 147 -1.55 1.21 -2.77
CA ILE A 147 -2.12 2.13 -1.78
C ILE A 147 -1.36 3.45 -1.85
N ILE A 148 -2.07 4.55 -2.00
CA ILE A 148 -1.50 5.89 -1.92
C ILE A 148 -1.84 6.51 -0.57
N GLN A 149 -0.83 7.03 0.13
CA GLN A 149 -1.03 7.70 1.41
C GLN A 149 -1.31 9.19 1.18
N ILE A 150 -2.46 9.63 1.67
CA ILE A 150 -2.94 11.02 1.61
C ILE A 150 -2.63 11.66 2.96
N GLU A 151 -1.66 12.56 2.99
CA GLU A 151 -1.11 13.09 4.23
C GLU A 151 -0.56 14.53 4.09
N SER A 152 -0.96 15.22 3.03
CA SER A 152 -0.62 16.62 2.84
C SER A 152 -1.81 17.41 2.34
N LYS A 153 -1.79 18.72 2.60
CA LYS A 153 -2.83 19.63 2.11
C LYS A 153 -2.94 19.57 0.58
N GLU A 154 -1.83 19.53 -0.12
CA GLU A 154 -1.78 19.45 -1.58
C GLU A 154 -2.47 18.16 -2.08
N ALA A 155 -2.23 17.02 -1.42
CA ALA A 155 -2.90 15.77 -1.76
C ALA A 155 -4.41 15.85 -1.53
N VAL A 156 -4.85 16.47 -0.43
CA VAL A 156 -6.28 16.69 -0.15
C VAL A 156 -6.91 17.62 -1.19
N ASP A 157 -6.19 18.67 -1.61
CA ASP A 157 -6.70 19.60 -2.62
C ASP A 157 -6.88 18.89 -4.00
N ALA A 158 -6.03 17.91 -4.33
CA ALA A 158 -6.04 17.15 -5.58
C ALA A 158 -6.70 15.76 -5.49
N ILE A 159 -7.41 15.45 -4.39
CA ILE A 159 -7.78 14.09 -4.05
C ILE A 159 -8.71 13.41 -5.07
N ASP A 160 -9.68 14.16 -5.64
CA ASP A 160 -10.61 13.64 -6.65
C ASP A 160 -9.84 13.14 -7.89
N ASP A 161 -8.87 13.96 -8.34
CA ASP A 161 -8.03 13.62 -9.48
C ASP A 161 -7.05 12.48 -9.17
N ILE A 162 -6.52 12.42 -7.94
CA ILE A 162 -5.65 11.31 -7.49
C ILE A 162 -6.45 10.01 -7.44
N ALA A 163 -7.66 10.04 -6.88
CA ALA A 163 -8.54 8.87 -6.79
C ALA A 163 -8.95 8.33 -8.17
N ALA A 164 -9.06 9.22 -9.17
CA ALA A 164 -9.38 8.84 -10.54
C ALA A 164 -8.20 8.23 -11.32
N VAL A 165 -6.99 8.16 -10.77
CA VAL A 165 -5.84 7.53 -11.45
C VAL A 165 -6.02 6.03 -11.50
N GLU A 166 -6.16 5.49 -12.71
CA GLU A 166 -6.29 4.05 -12.93
C GLU A 166 -5.05 3.29 -12.44
N GLY A 167 -5.27 2.29 -11.59
CA GLY A 167 -4.22 1.44 -11.03
C GLY A 167 -3.94 1.71 -9.56
N ILE A 168 -4.58 2.71 -8.96
CA ILE A 168 -4.65 2.90 -7.52
C ILE A 168 -5.84 2.09 -7.00
N ASP A 169 -5.63 1.30 -5.95
CA ASP A 169 -6.67 0.43 -5.38
C ASP A 169 -7.25 0.99 -4.08
N MET A 170 -6.46 1.78 -3.35
CA MET A 170 -6.86 2.33 -2.05
C MET A 170 -6.14 3.64 -1.74
N LEU A 171 -6.84 4.55 -1.10
CA LEU A 171 -6.25 5.71 -0.44
C LEU A 171 -6.17 5.45 1.05
N PHE A 172 -5.06 5.80 1.67
CA PHE A 172 -4.82 5.68 3.11
C PHE A 172 -4.55 7.05 3.72
N ILE A 173 -5.21 7.38 4.82
CA ILE A 173 -5.01 8.68 5.47
C ILE A 173 -3.84 8.57 6.44
N GLY A 174 -2.82 9.44 6.28
CA GLY A 174 -1.72 9.63 7.24
C GLY A 174 -2.04 10.78 8.20
N PRO A 175 -2.70 10.52 9.35
CA PRO A 175 -3.28 11.62 10.15
C PRO A 175 -2.24 12.53 10.79
N ILE A 176 -1.09 12.02 11.18
CA ILE A 176 -0.04 12.82 11.82
C ILE A 176 0.53 13.81 10.81
N ASP A 177 0.99 13.33 9.66
CA ASP A 177 1.59 14.17 8.61
C ASP A 177 0.57 15.10 7.99
N LEU A 178 -0.68 14.65 7.82
CA LEU A 178 -1.78 15.52 7.39
C LEU A 178 -1.95 16.69 8.37
N SER A 179 -2.04 16.41 9.68
CA SER A 179 -2.17 17.48 10.69
C SER A 179 -0.99 18.45 10.70
N ALA A 180 0.23 17.92 10.51
CA ALA A 180 1.45 18.73 10.37
C ALA A 180 1.40 19.62 9.13
N SER A 181 0.99 19.09 7.98
CA SER A 181 0.84 19.80 6.71
C SER A 181 -0.18 20.93 6.80
N LEU A 182 -1.20 20.79 7.64
CA LEU A 182 -2.21 21.81 7.93
C LEU A 182 -1.77 22.84 9.00
N GLY A 183 -0.53 22.72 9.52
CA GLY A 183 -0.01 23.62 10.56
C GLY A 183 -0.54 23.33 11.97
N ALA A 184 -1.14 22.18 12.18
CA ALA A 184 -1.82 21.78 13.41
C ALA A 184 -1.35 20.39 13.89
N LEU A 185 -0.04 20.13 13.92
CA LEU A 185 0.54 18.84 14.28
C LEU A 185 -0.11 18.22 15.54
N GLY A 186 -0.75 17.07 15.38
CA GLY A 186 -1.40 16.30 16.44
C GLY A 186 -2.71 16.89 16.94
N GLN A 187 -3.22 17.99 16.36
CA GLN A 187 -4.49 18.62 16.72
C GLN A 187 -5.60 18.08 15.81
N PHE A 188 -6.04 16.85 16.08
CA PHE A 188 -7.05 16.15 15.27
C PHE A 188 -8.48 16.70 15.43
N ASP A 189 -8.69 17.57 16.41
CA ASP A 189 -9.94 18.30 16.69
C ASP A 189 -9.97 19.71 16.07
N SER A 190 -8.91 20.13 15.36
CA SER A 190 -8.92 21.38 14.63
C SER A 190 -9.89 21.32 13.44
N THR A 191 -10.53 22.45 13.13
CA THR A 191 -11.48 22.55 12.01
C THR A 191 -10.81 22.15 10.68
N GLU A 192 -9.59 22.61 10.47
CA GLU A 192 -8.82 22.35 9.25
C GLU A 192 -8.56 20.84 9.05
N PHE A 193 -8.27 20.12 10.16
CA PHE A 193 -8.05 18.65 10.09
C PHE A 193 -9.37 17.92 9.84
N ILE A 194 -10.44 18.29 10.56
CA ILE A 194 -11.76 17.66 10.42
C ILE A 194 -12.27 17.84 8.98
N ASP A 195 -12.22 19.06 8.43
CA ASP A 195 -12.66 19.36 7.06
C ASP A 195 -11.88 18.55 6.03
N ALA A 196 -10.55 18.46 6.18
CA ALA A 196 -9.70 17.66 5.29
C ALA A 196 -10.01 16.16 5.41
N PHE A 197 -10.18 15.66 6.63
CA PHE A 197 -10.50 14.26 6.89
C PHE A 197 -11.87 13.87 6.31
N GLU A 198 -12.88 14.70 6.53
CA GLU A 198 -14.22 14.48 5.97
C GLU A 198 -14.21 14.51 4.46
N LYS A 199 -13.48 15.45 3.82
CA LYS A 199 -13.33 15.48 2.36
C LYS A 199 -12.77 14.17 1.82
N ILE A 200 -11.75 13.59 2.46
CA ILE A 200 -11.17 12.30 2.05
C ILE A 200 -12.19 11.16 2.23
N CYS A 201 -12.92 11.14 3.35
CA CYS A 201 -13.88 10.08 3.66
C CYS A 201 -15.10 10.10 2.72
N LEU A 202 -15.56 11.28 2.31
CA LEU A 202 -16.74 11.43 1.47
C LEU A 202 -16.55 10.89 0.04
N LEU A 203 -15.34 10.83 -0.48
CA LEU A 203 -15.06 10.22 -1.80
C LEU A 203 -15.52 8.76 -1.89
N TYR A 204 -15.42 8.00 -0.80
CA TYR A 204 -15.81 6.60 -0.77
C TYR A 204 -17.30 6.36 -0.48
N THR A 205 -18.03 7.40 -0.09
CA THR A 205 -19.48 7.30 0.23
C THR A 205 -20.37 7.79 -0.90
N SER A 206 -19.86 8.63 -1.80
CA SER A 206 -20.60 9.15 -2.96
C SER A 206 -20.82 8.11 -4.04
N ASP A 207 -19.86 7.23 -4.30
CA ASP A 207 -19.98 6.18 -5.33
C ASP A 207 -20.89 5.01 -4.91
N ALA A 208 -21.18 4.86 -3.61
CA ALA A 208 -22.08 3.82 -3.10
C ALA A 208 -23.56 4.22 -3.14
N ALA A 209 -23.88 5.44 -3.51
CA ALA A 209 -25.25 5.97 -3.54
C ALA A 209 -25.85 6.02 -4.96
N ASP A 210 -25.05 5.80 -6.02
CA ASP A 210 -25.46 5.88 -7.43
C ASP A 210 -25.56 4.50 -8.14
N GLU A 211 -25.43 3.38 -7.41
CA GLU A 211 -25.79 2.02 -7.85
C GLU A 211 -27.08 1.53 -7.11
#